data_81749c0b028e12347ba6d0f5b105985a
#
_entry.id   81749c0b028e12347ba6d0f5b105985a
#
_cell.length_a   1.000
_cell.length_b   1.000
_cell.length_c   1.000
_cell.angle_alpha   90.00
_cell.angle_beta   90.00
_cell.angle_gamma   90.00
#
_symmetry.space_group_name_H-M   'P 1'
#
loop_
_entity.id
_entity.type
_entity.pdbx_description
1 polymer ?
#
loop_
_entity_poly.entity_id
_entity_poly.type
_entity_poly.pdbx_seq_one_letter_code
_entity_poly.pdbx_strand_id
1 'polypeptide(L)'
;MPITPQAVADHFARRFGGPPRWIVRSPGRVNLIGEHTDYNDGFVLPLAIDRAIWIALRPRHDRRVLVHSIDFDQSGEFPLDELSAGEAGWIEYLKGTAWSLQEAGLPLAGWEGVLAGDVPVGAGLSSSAALEMATARAFAARGDLDWDPTTMARLGQRAENKWVGVNCGIMDQLVSAAGRAGHALLIDCRTLHTRPVPIPDGVAVVVLDTSTRRGLVDSAYNQRRAQCESAAAFFQVPALRDVALELFEQLSSGLDETTRRRARHVITENERTLQAAEAMGRGEVSALGVLMNQSHESLRDDYEVSSDALNAIVESAQAHAACHGARMTGAGFGGCAVAVIDAESADDFVRSTSTAYEKKTGHRPAVYVCRATDGAGIVDGIGL
;
A
#
# COMPACT_ATOMS: atom_id res chain seq x y z
N MET A 1 -11.26 17.68 -3.48
CA MET A 1 -12.23 17.41 -2.38
C MET A 1 -12.24 15.92 -2.18
N PRO A 2 -12.37 15.41 -0.96
CA PRO A 2 -12.48 13.96 -0.75
C PRO A 2 -13.70 13.42 -1.49
N ILE A 3 -13.56 12.25 -2.11
CA ILE A 3 -14.65 11.56 -2.77
C ILE A 3 -15.61 11.03 -1.70
N THR A 4 -16.91 11.25 -1.91
CA THR A 4 -17.94 10.73 -1.01
C THR A 4 -18.75 9.63 -1.70
N PRO A 5 -19.29 8.67 -0.94
CA PRO A 5 -20.17 7.65 -1.50
C PRO A 5 -21.34 8.24 -2.30
N GLN A 6 -21.93 9.33 -1.79
CA GLN A 6 -23.05 10.01 -2.47
C GLN A 6 -22.62 10.60 -3.82
N ALA A 7 -21.43 11.24 -3.90
CA ALA A 7 -20.93 11.77 -5.17
C ALA A 7 -20.75 10.68 -6.24
N VAL A 8 -20.26 9.50 -5.85
CA VAL A 8 -20.09 8.37 -6.76
C VAL A 8 -21.45 7.79 -7.19
N ALA A 9 -22.42 7.72 -6.26
CA ALA A 9 -23.80 7.30 -6.57
C ALA A 9 -24.47 8.27 -7.55
N ASP A 10 -24.30 9.57 -7.36
CA ASP A 10 -24.87 10.59 -8.25
C ASP A 10 -24.25 10.53 -9.66
N HIS A 11 -22.95 10.27 -9.76
CA HIS A 11 -22.29 10.05 -11.05
C HIS A 11 -22.81 8.77 -11.73
N PHE A 12 -23.01 7.69 -10.96
CA PHE A 12 -23.60 6.48 -11.47
C PHE A 12 -25.01 6.73 -12.02
N ALA A 13 -25.87 7.40 -11.26
CA ALA A 13 -27.24 7.70 -11.67
C ALA A 13 -27.32 8.55 -12.95
N ARG A 14 -26.43 9.53 -13.09
CA ARG A 14 -26.33 10.34 -14.32
C ARG A 14 -25.87 9.51 -15.53
N ARG A 15 -24.94 8.59 -15.32
CA ARG A 15 -24.30 7.81 -16.41
C ARG A 15 -25.18 6.68 -16.91
N PHE A 16 -25.81 5.93 -15.97
CA PHE A 16 -26.51 4.68 -16.25
C PHE A 16 -28.03 4.75 -16.07
N GLY A 17 -28.53 5.88 -15.55
CA GLY A 17 -29.95 6.03 -15.22
C GLY A 17 -30.35 5.21 -13.99
N GLY A 18 -30.92 5.84 -12.98
CA GLY A 18 -31.30 5.22 -11.72
C GLY A 18 -30.13 4.95 -10.75
N PRO A 19 -30.40 4.51 -9.50
CA PRO A 19 -29.39 4.36 -8.47
C PRO A 19 -28.52 3.11 -8.69
N PRO A 20 -27.29 3.08 -8.13
CA PRO A 20 -26.51 1.87 -8.01
C PRO A 20 -27.18 0.93 -6.99
N ARG A 21 -26.89 -0.35 -7.04
CA ARG A 21 -27.34 -1.32 -6.03
C ARG A 21 -26.37 -1.44 -4.85
N TRP A 22 -25.08 -1.29 -5.11
CA TRP A 22 -24.04 -1.31 -4.09
C TRP A 22 -23.02 -0.21 -4.36
N ILE A 23 -22.41 0.23 -3.28
CA ILE A 23 -21.16 1.01 -3.34
C ILE A 23 -20.13 0.23 -2.54
N VAL A 24 -19.01 -0.08 -3.17
CA VAL A 24 -17.86 -0.69 -2.52
C VAL A 24 -16.75 0.34 -2.37
N ARG A 25 -15.95 0.18 -1.31
CA ARG A 25 -14.80 1.00 -1.02
C ARG A 25 -13.60 0.10 -0.74
N SER A 26 -12.42 0.47 -1.23
CA SER A 26 -11.16 -0.14 -0.83
C SER A 26 -10.10 0.93 -0.58
N PRO A 27 -9.45 0.94 0.59
CA PRO A 27 -8.48 1.95 0.96
C PRO A 27 -7.13 1.75 0.27
N GLY A 28 -6.40 2.87 0.04
CA GLY A 28 -4.97 2.82 -0.09
C GLY A 28 -4.29 2.52 1.25
N ARG A 29 -2.95 2.47 1.24
CA ARG A 29 -2.19 2.18 2.46
C ARG A 29 -0.94 3.04 2.58
N VAL A 30 -0.46 3.18 3.80
CA VAL A 30 0.91 3.60 4.09
C VAL A 30 1.58 2.58 5.01
N ASN A 31 2.85 2.29 4.81
CA ASN A 31 3.60 1.41 5.70
C ASN A 31 4.41 2.23 6.71
N LEU A 32 4.21 2.00 8.01
CA LEU A 32 4.94 2.68 9.07
C LEU A 32 6.37 2.23 9.16
N ILE A 33 6.62 0.91 9.03
CA ILE A 33 7.95 0.29 9.08
C ILE A 33 7.89 -1.13 8.50
N GLY A 34 9.04 -1.68 8.07
CA GLY A 34 9.12 -3.00 7.44
C GLY A 34 9.15 -2.91 5.92
N GLU A 35 9.86 -1.92 5.34
CA GLU A 35 10.00 -1.83 3.89
C GLU A 35 10.95 -2.88 3.34
N HIS A 36 10.57 -3.45 2.19
CA HIS A 36 11.33 -4.48 1.47
C HIS A 36 11.50 -5.81 2.21
N THR A 37 10.71 -6.05 3.24
CA THR A 37 10.70 -7.31 4.00
C THR A 37 9.62 -8.29 3.50
N ASP A 38 8.57 -7.82 2.87
CA ASP A 38 7.40 -8.61 2.46
C ASP A 38 7.72 -9.72 1.44
N TYR A 39 8.59 -9.46 0.46
CA TYR A 39 9.07 -10.47 -0.48
C TYR A 39 10.28 -11.29 0.04
N ASN A 40 10.66 -11.06 1.30
CA ASN A 40 11.63 -11.85 2.08
C ASN A 40 10.94 -12.66 3.19
N ASP A 41 9.64 -12.93 3.06
CA ASP A 41 8.80 -13.59 4.06
C ASP A 41 8.78 -12.88 5.43
N GLY A 42 9.14 -11.61 5.48
CA GLY A 42 9.35 -10.83 6.69
C GLY A 42 8.07 -10.27 7.32
N PHE A 43 8.26 -9.26 8.16
CA PHE A 43 7.19 -8.55 8.85
C PHE A 43 7.05 -7.14 8.32
N VAL A 44 5.81 -6.65 8.23
CA VAL A 44 5.46 -5.28 7.85
C VAL A 44 4.42 -4.72 8.83
N LEU A 45 4.37 -3.39 8.99
CA LEU A 45 3.41 -2.71 9.86
C LEU A 45 2.67 -1.58 9.11
N PRO A 46 1.89 -1.91 8.08
CA PRO A 46 1.09 -0.92 7.36
C PRO A 46 -0.20 -0.55 8.08
N LEU A 47 -0.82 0.54 7.63
CA LEU A 47 -2.22 0.87 7.93
C LEU A 47 -2.98 1.21 6.65
N ALA A 48 -4.24 0.83 6.59
CA ALA A 48 -5.18 1.30 5.59
C ALA A 48 -5.53 2.76 5.88
N ILE A 49 -5.51 3.62 4.86
CA ILE A 49 -5.74 5.06 5.04
C ILE A 49 -7.14 5.50 4.59
N ASP A 50 -7.57 6.67 5.02
CA ASP A 50 -8.87 7.26 4.70
C ASP A 50 -9.02 7.76 3.25
N ARG A 51 -8.04 7.49 2.39
CA ARG A 51 -8.12 7.64 0.94
C ARG A 51 -8.39 6.31 0.28
N ALA A 52 -9.29 6.29 -0.69
CA ALA A 52 -9.82 5.03 -1.19
C ALA A 52 -10.19 5.07 -2.69
N ILE A 53 -10.34 3.89 -3.25
CA ILE A 53 -11.04 3.65 -4.51
C ILE A 53 -12.49 3.26 -4.19
N TRP A 54 -13.43 3.84 -4.92
CA TRP A 54 -14.85 3.63 -4.80
C TRP A 54 -15.44 3.10 -6.10
N ILE A 55 -16.32 2.10 -6.02
CA ILE A 55 -17.08 1.62 -7.17
C ILE A 55 -18.56 1.59 -6.79
N ALA A 56 -19.37 2.44 -7.44
CA ALA A 56 -20.83 2.32 -7.42
C ALA A 56 -21.24 1.40 -8.56
N LEU A 57 -22.02 0.34 -8.28
CA LEU A 57 -22.33 -0.69 -9.27
C LEU A 57 -23.75 -1.24 -9.15
N ARG A 58 -24.24 -1.81 -10.26
CA ARG A 58 -25.46 -2.63 -10.30
C ARG A 58 -25.29 -3.86 -11.22
N PRO A 59 -26.15 -4.88 -11.05
CA PRO A 59 -26.11 -6.09 -11.87
C PRO A 59 -26.36 -5.82 -13.34
N ARG A 60 -25.66 -6.58 -14.22
CA ARG A 60 -26.03 -6.79 -15.61
C ARG A 60 -26.59 -8.21 -15.80
N HIS A 61 -27.38 -8.41 -16.85
CA HIS A 61 -27.93 -9.72 -17.21
C HIS A 61 -26.98 -10.51 -18.13
N ASP A 62 -26.04 -9.84 -18.77
CA ASP A 62 -24.97 -10.45 -19.56
C ASP A 62 -23.70 -10.69 -18.72
N ARG A 63 -22.76 -11.42 -19.28
CA ARG A 63 -21.46 -11.72 -18.64
C ARG A 63 -20.40 -10.71 -19.03
N ARG A 64 -20.72 -9.40 -18.90
CA ARG A 64 -19.82 -8.31 -19.23
C ARG A 64 -19.66 -7.36 -18.04
N VAL A 65 -18.49 -6.76 -17.94
CA VAL A 65 -18.22 -5.65 -17.03
C VAL A 65 -18.12 -4.37 -17.86
N LEU A 66 -18.91 -3.36 -17.52
CA LEU A 66 -18.84 -2.02 -18.09
C LEU A 66 -18.57 -1.03 -16.96
N VAL A 67 -17.46 -0.31 -17.03
CA VAL A 67 -17.06 0.63 -15.98
C VAL A 67 -16.60 1.95 -16.57
N HIS A 68 -17.02 3.05 -15.95
CA HIS A 68 -16.59 4.41 -16.27
C HIS A 68 -15.74 4.96 -15.11
N SER A 69 -14.51 5.33 -15.40
CA SER A 69 -13.63 6.03 -14.43
C SER A 69 -13.89 7.54 -14.52
N ILE A 70 -14.26 8.14 -13.39
CA ILE A 70 -14.43 9.59 -13.28
C ILE A 70 -13.07 10.30 -13.39
N ASP A 71 -12.03 9.72 -12.79
CA ASP A 71 -10.71 10.35 -12.69
C ASP A 71 -10.00 10.46 -14.04
N PHE A 72 -10.23 9.47 -14.92
CA PHE A 72 -9.66 9.45 -16.28
C PHE A 72 -10.64 9.90 -17.36
N ASP A 73 -11.92 10.12 -16.99
CA ASP A 73 -13.03 10.36 -17.94
C ASP A 73 -13.06 9.32 -19.10
N GLN A 74 -12.86 8.06 -18.74
CA GLN A 74 -12.75 6.95 -19.68
C GLN A 74 -13.69 5.81 -19.29
N SER A 75 -14.25 5.14 -20.30
CA SER A 75 -15.01 3.90 -20.09
C SER A 75 -14.22 2.70 -20.60
N GLY A 76 -14.32 1.59 -19.87
CA GLY A 76 -13.80 0.29 -20.25
C GLY A 76 -14.89 -0.76 -20.20
N GLU A 77 -14.82 -1.72 -21.11
CA GLU A 77 -15.72 -2.85 -21.17
C GLU A 77 -14.94 -4.12 -21.51
N PHE A 78 -15.31 -5.24 -20.85
CA PHE A 78 -14.73 -6.54 -21.15
C PHE A 78 -15.72 -7.69 -20.85
N PRO A 79 -15.68 -8.78 -21.67
CA PRO A 79 -16.43 -10.00 -21.40
C PRO A 79 -15.74 -10.83 -20.31
N LEU A 80 -16.52 -11.52 -19.49
CA LEU A 80 -16.01 -12.46 -18.47
C LEU A 80 -15.70 -13.84 -19.06
N ASP A 81 -16.21 -14.17 -20.24
CA ASP A 81 -16.03 -15.49 -20.87
C ASP A 81 -14.72 -15.57 -21.67
N GLU A 82 -14.16 -14.44 -22.09
CA GLU A 82 -12.94 -14.36 -22.90
C GLU A 82 -12.04 -13.22 -22.37
N LEU A 83 -11.43 -13.44 -21.21
CA LEU A 83 -10.47 -12.48 -20.66
C LEU A 83 -9.12 -12.60 -21.38
N SER A 84 -8.67 -11.48 -21.93
CA SER A 84 -7.36 -11.36 -22.58
C SER A 84 -6.67 -10.09 -22.12
N ALA A 85 -5.34 -10.17 -21.91
CA ALA A 85 -4.54 -8.99 -21.61
C ALA A 85 -4.54 -8.04 -22.84
N GLY A 86 -4.67 -6.76 -22.55
CA GLY A 86 -4.69 -5.68 -23.52
C GLY A 86 -3.51 -4.74 -23.35
N GLU A 87 -3.67 -3.50 -23.82
CA GLU A 87 -2.70 -2.44 -23.57
C GLU A 87 -2.73 -2.03 -22.09
N ALA A 88 -1.56 -1.60 -21.58
CA ALA A 88 -1.42 -1.16 -20.20
C ALA A 88 -2.42 -0.02 -19.86
N GLY A 89 -3.03 -0.10 -18.69
CA GLY A 89 -3.97 0.90 -18.21
C GLY A 89 -4.76 0.42 -16.99
N TRP A 90 -5.55 1.31 -16.42
CA TRP A 90 -6.32 1.01 -15.22
C TRP A 90 -7.29 -0.16 -15.37
N ILE A 91 -7.82 -0.39 -16.59
CA ILE A 91 -8.77 -1.48 -16.87
C ILE A 91 -8.12 -2.87 -16.73
N GLU A 92 -6.80 -2.98 -16.94
CA GLU A 92 -6.09 -4.25 -16.83
C GLU A 92 -6.04 -4.77 -15.38
N TYR A 93 -6.07 -3.89 -14.39
CA TYR A 93 -6.22 -4.30 -12.98
C TYR A 93 -7.58 -4.95 -12.71
N LEU A 94 -8.66 -4.44 -13.32
CA LEU A 94 -10.00 -5.04 -13.21
C LEU A 94 -10.06 -6.39 -13.92
N LYS A 95 -9.52 -6.48 -15.15
CA LYS A 95 -9.46 -7.73 -15.91
C LYS A 95 -8.60 -8.78 -15.20
N GLY A 96 -7.41 -8.39 -14.72
CA GLY A 96 -6.50 -9.27 -13.99
C GLY A 96 -7.14 -9.80 -12.70
N THR A 97 -7.85 -8.94 -11.96
CA THR A 97 -8.62 -9.37 -10.78
C THR A 97 -9.72 -10.35 -11.17
N ALA A 98 -10.51 -10.07 -12.20
CA ALA A 98 -11.55 -10.99 -12.69
C ALA A 98 -10.94 -12.33 -13.11
N TRP A 99 -9.85 -12.31 -13.88
CA TRP A 99 -9.11 -13.51 -14.27
C TRP A 99 -8.66 -14.33 -13.05
N SER A 100 -8.05 -13.68 -12.09
CA SER A 100 -7.53 -14.36 -10.90
C SER A 100 -8.63 -15.00 -10.05
N LEU A 101 -9.77 -14.33 -9.93
CA LEU A 101 -10.96 -14.87 -9.25
C LEU A 101 -11.53 -16.09 -9.98
N GLN A 102 -11.64 -16.04 -11.32
CA GLN A 102 -12.13 -17.17 -12.13
C GLN A 102 -11.21 -18.38 -12.08
N GLU A 103 -9.90 -18.17 -12.17
CA GLU A 103 -8.91 -19.24 -12.03
C GLU A 103 -8.93 -19.90 -10.63
N ALA A 104 -9.44 -19.20 -9.62
CA ALA A 104 -9.71 -19.77 -8.30
C ALA A 104 -11.08 -20.48 -8.22
N GLY A 105 -11.83 -20.57 -9.33
CA GLY A 105 -13.11 -21.25 -9.41
C GLY A 105 -14.31 -20.44 -8.90
N LEU A 106 -14.12 -19.12 -8.67
CA LEU A 106 -15.22 -18.28 -8.20
C LEU A 106 -16.18 -17.92 -9.34
N PRO A 107 -17.49 -18.09 -9.19
CA PRO A 107 -18.47 -17.77 -10.21
C PRO A 107 -18.66 -16.25 -10.31
N LEU A 108 -18.20 -15.64 -11.39
CA LEU A 108 -18.36 -14.21 -11.62
C LEU A 108 -19.60 -13.92 -12.48
N ALA A 109 -20.28 -12.82 -12.17
CA ALA A 109 -21.41 -12.30 -12.92
C ALA A 109 -21.19 -10.85 -13.34
N GLY A 110 -21.78 -10.46 -14.48
CA GLY A 110 -21.61 -9.13 -15.06
C GLY A 110 -22.19 -8.01 -14.21
N TRP A 111 -21.57 -6.84 -14.29
CA TRP A 111 -22.00 -5.61 -13.63
C TRP A 111 -21.60 -4.38 -14.44
N GLU A 112 -22.31 -3.27 -14.21
CA GLU A 112 -21.92 -1.96 -14.70
C GLU A 112 -21.67 -1.03 -13.52
N GLY A 113 -20.72 -0.10 -13.66
CA GLY A 113 -20.33 0.74 -12.55
C GLY A 113 -19.59 2.02 -12.92
N VAL A 114 -19.47 2.86 -11.91
CA VAL A 114 -18.65 4.07 -11.91
C VAL A 114 -17.55 3.93 -10.89
N LEU A 115 -16.32 4.19 -11.31
CA LEU A 115 -15.09 4.15 -10.51
C LEU A 115 -14.62 5.57 -10.21
N ALA A 116 -14.24 5.84 -8.97
CA ALA A 116 -13.57 7.07 -8.55
C ALA A 116 -12.55 6.78 -7.44
N GLY A 117 -11.47 7.55 -7.37
CA GLY A 117 -10.45 7.39 -6.35
C GLY A 117 -9.80 8.70 -5.90
N ASP A 118 -9.44 8.78 -4.62
CA ASP A 118 -8.61 9.84 -4.06
C ASP A 118 -7.27 9.33 -3.49
N VAL A 119 -6.94 8.08 -3.78
CA VAL A 119 -5.58 7.54 -3.55
C VAL A 119 -4.65 8.12 -4.62
N PRO A 120 -3.63 8.90 -4.26
CA PRO A 120 -2.73 9.51 -5.24
C PRO A 120 -2.00 8.47 -6.09
N VAL A 121 -2.20 8.53 -7.40
CA VAL A 121 -1.59 7.58 -8.35
C VAL A 121 -0.09 7.80 -8.43
N GLY A 122 0.69 6.72 -8.36
CA GLY A 122 2.16 6.76 -8.46
C GLY A 122 2.86 7.39 -7.25
N ALA A 123 2.14 7.69 -6.17
CA ALA A 123 2.70 8.24 -4.94
C ALA A 123 3.27 7.18 -3.99
N GLY A 124 3.12 5.89 -4.31
CA GLY A 124 3.53 4.80 -3.41
C GLY A 124 2.51 4.50 -2.31
N LEU A 125 1.23 4.91 -2.49
CA LEU A 125 0.14 4.66 -1.56
C LEU A 125 -0.81 3.54 -2.00
N SER A 126 -0.35 2.68 -2.91
CA SER A 126 -1.01 1.45 -3.40
C SER A 126 -2.39 1.66 -4.02
N SER A 127 -2.48 2.60 -4.96
CA SER A 127 -3.71 2.77 -5.75
C SER A 127 -4.05 1.52 -6.59
N SER A 128 -3.06 0.74 -7.03
CA SER A 128 -3.25 -0.54 -7.73
C SER A 128 -3.94 -1.57 -6.85
N ALA A 129 -3.39 -1.87 -5.68
CA ALA A 129 -3.97 -2.82 -4.73
C ALA A 129 -5.36 -2.38 -4.23
N ALA A 130 -5.56 -1.06 -4.01
CA ALA A 130 -6.87 -0.52 -3.68
C ALA A 130 -7.87 -0.78 -4.81
N LEU A 131 -7.47 -0.63 -6.09
CA LEU A 131 -8.33 -0.91 -7.24
C LEU A 131 -8.63 -2.40 -7.38
N GLU A 132 -7.65 -3.27 -7.20
CA GLU A 132 -7.82 -4.72 -7.20
C GLU A 132 -8.80 -5.17 -6.12
N MET A 133 -8.65 -4.69 -4.88
CA MET A 133 -9.52 -5.05 -3.77
C MET A 133 -10.93 -4.45 -3.91
N ALA A 134 -11.08 -3.23 -4.46
CA ALA A 134 -12.39 -2.67 -4.80
C ALA A 134 -13.08 -3.51 -5.88
N THR A 135 -12.34 -3.97 -6.89
CA THR A 135 -12.85 -4.83 -7.96
C THR A 135 -13.27 -6.20 -7.43
N ALA A 136 -12.44 -6.84 -6.61
CA ALA A 136 -12.78 -8.10 -5.97
C ALA A 136 -14.02 -7.96 -5.08
N ARG A 137 -14.14 -6.83 -4.35
CA ARG A 137 -15.31 -6.55 -3.52
C ARG A 137 -16.58 -6.30 -4.35
N ALA A 138 -16.45 -5.67 -5.53
CA ALA A 138 -17.55 -5.48 -6.47
C ALA A 138 -18.06 -6.84 -6.99
N PHE A 139 -17.17 -7.75 -7.37
CA PHE A 139 -17.55 -9.11 -7.76
C PHE A 139 -18.16 -9.90 -6.60
N ALA A 140 -17.61 -9.78 -5.39
CA ALA A 140 -18.17 -10.45 -4.22
C ALA A 140 -19.59 -9.94 -3.90
N ALA A 141 -19.81 -8.62 -3.92
CA ALA A 141 -21.15 -8.04 -3.73
C ALA A 141 -22.13 -8.46 -4.82
N ARG A 142 -21.67 -8.55 -6.09
CA ARG A 142 -22.52 -8.94 -7.24
C ARG A 142 -22.88 -10.41 -7.22
N GLY A 143 -21.95 -11.27 -6.81
CA GLY A 143 -22.08 -12.74 -6.84
C GLY A 143 -22.49 -13.34 -5.51
N ASP A 144 -22.71 -12.55 -4.46
CA ASP A 144 -22.94 -13.01 -3.08
C ASP A 144 -21.84 -13.99 -2.62
N LEU A 145 -20.57 -13.62 -2.92
CA LEU A 145 -19.41 -14.43 -2.56
C LEU A 145 -18.93 -14.09 -1.15
N ASP A 146 -18.50 -15.11 -0.42
CA ASP A 146 -17.87 -14.92 0.86
C ASP A 146 -16.61 -14.05 0.75
N TRP A 147 -16.44 -13.14 1.70
CA TRP A 147 -15.28 -12.27 1.77
C TRP A 147 -14.29 -12.76 2.83
N ASP A 148 -13.27 -13.49 2.39
CA ASP A 148 -12.08 -13.75 3.20
C ASP A 148 -10.95 -12.80 2.76
N PRO A 149 -10.54 -11.81 3.59
CA PRO A 149 -9.55 -10.81 3.22
C PRO A 149 -8.22 -11.41 2.76
N THR A 150 -7.78 -12.49 3.40
CA THR A 150 -6.50 -13.14 3.07
C THR A 150 -6.54 -13.80 1.70
N THR A 151 -7.61 -14.52 1.41
CA THR A 151 -7.82 -15.14 0.09
C THR A 151 -7.93 -14.09 -1.00
N MET A 152 -8.71 -13.03 -0.78
CA MET A 152 -8.88 -11.96 -1.77
C MET A 152 -7.57 -11.19 -2.02
N ALA A 153 -6.79 -10.95 -0.97
CA ALA A 153 -5.46 -10.33 -1.12
C ALA A 153 -4.50 -11.19 -1.96
N ARG A 154 -4.48 -12.52 -1.76
CA ARG A 154 -3.68 -13.43 -2.58
C ARG A 154 -4.12 -13.43 -4.05
N LEU A 155 -5.41 -13.35 -4.30
CA LEU A 155 -5.94 -13.28 -5.65
C LEU A 155 -5.64 -11.94 -6.33
N GLY A 156 -5.68 -10.81 -5.59
CA GLY A 156 -5.23 -9.53 -6.08
C GLY A 156 -3.73 -9.53 -6.41
N GLN A 157 -2.88 -9.97 -5.48
CA GLN A 157 -1.44 -10.11 -5.74
C GLN A 157 -1.15 -11.00 -6.97
N ARG A 158 -1.88 -12.10 -7.13
CA ARG A 158 -1.76 -12.95 -8.32
C ARG A 158 -2.13 -12.21 -9.61
N ALA A 159 -3.16 -11.37 -9.56
CA ALA A 159 -3.56 -10.52 -10.68
C ALA A 159 -2.44 -9.53 -11.04
N GLU A 160 -1.87 -8.83 -10.05
CA GLU A 160 -0.78 -7.88 -10.28
C GLU A 160 0.49 -8.57 -10.80
N ASN A 161 0.88 -9.71 -10.22
CA ASN A 161 2.10 -10.42 -10.61
C ASN A 161 2.00 -11.15 -11.96
N LYS A 162 0.84 -11.75 -12.28
CA LYS A 162 0.72 -12.65 -13.45
C LYS A 162 0.02 -12.00 -14.64
N TRP A 163 -0.86 -11.03 -14.39
CA TRP A 163 -1.59 -10.34 -15.46
C TRP A 163 -0.96 -9.00 -15.79
N VAL A 164 -0.75 -8.17 -14.78
CA VAL A 164 -0.15 -6.83 -14.98
C VAL A 164 1.36 -6.91 -15.15
N GLY A 165 2.02 -7.90 -14.52
CA GLY A 165 3.46 -8.15 -14.68
C GLY A 165 4.34 -7.43 -13.65
N VAL A 166 3.77 -6.92 -12.55
CA VAL A 166 4.52 -6.28 -11.45
C VAL A 166 4.76 -7.30 -10.33
N ASN A 167 6.01 -7.63 -10.03
CA ASN A 167 6.37 -8.63 -9.01
C ASN A 167 6.33 -8.04 -7.59
N CYS A 168 5.15 -7.62 -7.12
CA CYS A 168 4.97 -7.08 -5.78
C CYS A 168 4.93 -8.17 -4.67
N GLY A 169 5.17 -7.76 -3.42
CA GLY A 169 4.84 -8.54 -2.22
C GLY A 169 3.34 -8.54 -1.91
N ILE A 170 2.95 -9.13 -0.78
CA ILE A 170 1.53 -9.27 -0.41
C ILE A 170 0.98 -8.11 0.41
N MET A 171 1.85 -7.27 0.98
CA MET A 171 1.51 -6.24 1.96
C MET A 171 0.34 -5.36 1.50
N ASP A 172 0.42 -4.88 0.27
CA ASP A 172 -0.48 -3.85 -0.26
C ASP A 172 -1.92 -4.35 -0.36
N GLN A 173 -2.11 -5.50 -0.97
CA GLN A 173 -3.43 -6.11 -1.10
C GLN A 173 -3.98 -6.55 0.25
N LEU A 174 -3.13 -7.10 1.13
CA LEU A 174 -3.60 -7.62 2.40
C LEU A 174 -4.07 -6.50 3.34
N VAL A 175 -3.34 -5.38 3.42
CA VAL A 175 -3.79 -4.26 4.24
C VAL A 175 -5.00 -3.55 3.63
N SER A 176 -5.08 -3.43 2.30
CA SER A 176 -6.27 -2.88 1.63
C SER A 176 -7.50 -3.77 1.82
N ALA A 177 -7.33 -5.10 1.95
CA ALA A 177 -8.44 -6.04 2.21
C ALA A 177 -8.84 -6.14 3.68
N ALA A 178 -7.85 -6.15 4.61
CA ALA A 178 -8.01 -6.51 6.03
C ALA A 178 -7.81 -5.34 7.00
N GLY A 179 -7.60 -4.12 6.53
CA GLY A 179 -7.41 -2.93 7.36
C GLY A 179 -8.45 -2.82 8.47
N ARG A 180 -8.07 -2.19 9.59
CA ARG A 180 -8.95 -1.97 10.74
C ARG A 180 -8.86 -0.52 11.21
N ALA A 181 -10.00 0.13 11.36
CA ALA A 181 -10.08 1.51 11.83
C ALA A 181 -9.33 1.69 13.17
N GLY A 182 -8.53 2.76 13.27
CA GLY A 182 -7.72 3.07 14.44
C GLY A 182 -6.50 2.17 14.67
N HIS A 183 -6.16 1.25 13.74
CA HIS A 183 -5.06 0.30 13.90
C HIS A 183 -4.14 0.26 12.68
N ALA A 184 -2.86 0.02 12.91
CA ALA A 184 -1.99 -0.61 11.93
C ALA A 184 -2.14 -2.14 12.00
N LEU A 185 -1.69 -2.84 10.96
CA LEU A 185 -1.66 -4.31 10.93
C LEU A 185 -0.20 -4.79 10.97
N LEU A 186 0.19 -5.49 12.02
CA LEU A 186 1.39 -6.31 11.94
C LEU A 186 1.07 -7.53 11.09
N ILE A 187 1.73 -7.64 9.96
CA ILE A 187 1.56 -8.75 9.01
C ILE A 187 2.80 -9.62 9.02
N ASP A 188 2.64 -10.90 9.26
CA ASP A 188 3.61 -11.94 8.95
C ASP A 188 3.44 -12.34 7.48
N CYS A 189 4.34 -11.90 6.60
CA CYS A 189 4.19 -12.09 5.14
C CYS A 189 4.37 -13.56 4.70
N ARG A 190 4.92 -14.44 5.54
CA ARG A 190 5.02 -15.89 5.28
C ARG A 190 3.71 -16.61 5.54
N THR A 191 3.12 -16.38 6.72
CA THR A 191 1.91 -17.08 7.16
C THR A 191 0.63 -16.36 6.79
N LEU A 192 0.73 -15.06 6.43
CA LEU A 192 -0.34 -14.10 6.23
C LEU A 192 -1.20 -13.87 7.48
N HIS A 193 -0.68 -14.22 8.64
CA HIS A 193 -1.31 -13.87 9.90
C HIS A 193 -1.23 -12.36 10.12
N THR A 194 -2.35 -11.76 10.49
CA THR A 194 -2.45 -10.33 10.79
C THR A 194 -2.80 -10.10 12.26
N ARG A 195 -2.14 -9.14 12.88
CA ARG A 195 -2.43 -8.69 14.25
C ARG A 195 -2.67 -7.18 14.23
N PRO A 196 -3.88 -6.71 14.57
CA PRO A 196 -4.14 -5.28 14.73
C PRO A 196 -3.32 -4.71 15.89
N VAL A 197 -2.67 -3.57 15.63
CA VAL A 197 -1.88 -2.82 16.63
C VAL A 197 -2.50 -1.42 16.73
N PRO A 198 -3.03 -1.00 17.89
CA PRO A 198 -3.72 0.27 18.01
C PRO A 198 -2.76 1.43 17.77
N ILE A 199 -3.21 2.45 17.05
CA ILE A 199 -2.50 3.72 16.95
C ILE A 199 -2.69 4.44 18.28
N PRO A 200 -1.61 4.89 18.96
CA PRO A 200 -1.71 5.57 20.24
C PRO A 200 -2.56 6.85 20.15
N ASP A 201 -3.28 7.15 21.24
CA ASP A 201 -4.06 8.39 21.33
C ASP A 201 -3.15 9.62 21.23
N GLY A 202 -3.67 10.69 20.64
CA GLY A 202 -2.91 11.92 20.46
C GLY A 202 -1.87 11.89 19.33
N VAL A 203 -1.79 10.79 18.57
CA VAL A 203 -0.86 10.62 17.45
C VAL A 203 -1.57 10.78 16.12
N ALA A 204 -0.93 11.47 15.17
CA ALA A 204 -1.31 11.50 13.78
C ALA A 204 -0.24 10.89 12.88
N VAL A 205 -0.70 10.18 11.84
CA VAL A 205 0.15 9.66 10.76
C VAL A 205 0.06 10.62 9.58
N VAL A 206 1.21 11.11 9.13
CA VAL A 206 1.28 12.07 8.03
C VAL A 206 2.07 11.48 6.88
N VAL A 207 1.46 11.46 5.70
CA VAL A 207 2.13 11.08 4.45
C VAL A 207 2.63 12.34 3.76
N LEU A 208 3.89 12.32 3.37
CA LEU A 208 4.65 13.42 2.78
C LEU A 208 5.05 13.01 1.36
N ASP A 209 4.27 13.36 0.34
CA ASP A 209 4.62 13.11 -1.07
C ASP A 209 5.60 14.16 -1.56
N THR A 210 6.79 13.74 -1.93
CA THR A 210 7.85 14.61 -2.47
C THR A 210 7.47 15.30 -3.79
N SER A 211 6.38 14.89 -4.42
CA SER A 211 6.00 15.30 -5.77
C SER A 211 7.07 15.00 -6.84
N THR A 212 8.02 14.14 -6.50
CA THR A 212 9.05 13.65 -7.44
C THR A 212 8.79 12.20 -7.80
N ARG A 213 8.92 11.89 -9.10
CA ARG A 213 8.78 10.53 -9.63
C ARG A 213 10.02 10.22 -10.45
N ARG A 214 10.58 9.02 -10.30
CA ARG A 214 11.67 8.54 -11.17
C ARG A 214 11.15 7.43 -12.06
N GLY A 215 11.62 7.41 -13.31
CA GLY A 215 11.46 6.27 -14.20
C GLY A 215 12.32 5.08 -13.70
N LEU A 216 11.98 3.86 -14.13
CA LEU A 216 12.73 2.63 -13.83
C LEU A 216 12.66 2.12 -12.36
N VAL A 217 11.64 2.50 -11.60
CA VAL A 217 11.42 1.99 -10.25
C VAL A 217 11.29 0.46 -10.26
N ASP A 218 10.55 -0.11 -11.20
CA ASP A 218 10.31 -1.55 -11.31
C ASP A 218 11.60 -2.35 -11.54
N SER A 219 12.52 -1.85 -12.37
CA SER A 219 13.79 -2.52 -12.61
C SER A 219 14.70 -2.50 -11.38
N ALA A 220 14.73 -1.38 -10.66
CA ALA A 220 15.50 -1.25 -9.43
C ALA A 220 14.91 -2.10 -8.29
N TYR A 221 13.58 -2.18 -8.19
CA TYR A 221 12.88 -3.05 -7.25
C TYR A 221 13.20 -4.53 -7.49
N ASN A 222 13.10 -4.99 -8.75
CA ASN A 222 13.46 -6.36 -9.13
C ASN A 222 14.94 -6.67 -8.84
N GLN A 223 15.84 -5.70 -9.03
CA GLN A 223 17.24 -5.86 -8.67
C GLN A 223 17.44 -6.08 -7.16
N ARG A 224 16.73 -5.31 -6.31
CA ARG A 224 16.78 -5.49 -4.85
C ARG A 224 16.31 -6.88 -4.45
N ARG A 225 15.22 -7.36 -5.05
CA ARG A 225 14.71 -8.71 -4.82
C ARG A 225 15.74 -9.78 -5.20
N ALA A 226 16.36 -9.71 -6.38
CA ALA A 226 17.40 -10.65 -6.81
C ALA A 226 18.61 -10.65 -5.86
N GLN A 227 19.02 -9.48 -5.34
CA GLN A 227 20.10 -9.38 -4.35
C GLN A 227 19.74 -10.07 -3.03
N CYS A 228 18.48 -9.95 -2.57
CA CYS A 228 18.01 -10.67 -1.39
C CYS A 228 17.98 -12.20 -1.61
N GLU A 229 17.49 -12.64 -2.77
CA GLU A 229 17.48 -14.06 -3.15
C GLU A 229 18.90 -14.64 -3.20
N SER A 230 19.87 -13.89 -3.74
CA SER A 230 21.28 -14.26 -3.73
C SER A 230 21.86 -14.38 -2.31
N ALA A 231 21.52 -13.45 -1.42
CA ALA A 231 21.96 -13.50 -0.02
C ALA A 231 21.32 -14.70 0.71
N ALA A 232 20.03 -14.95 0.52
CA ALA A 232 19.34 -16.11 1.13
C ALA A 232 19.98 -17.43 0.68
N ALA A 233 20.33 -17.54 -0.62
CA ALA A 233 21.04 -18.71 -1.15
C ALA A 233 22.43 -18.88 -0.52
N PHE A 234 23.18 -17.80 -0.29
CA PHE A 234 24.48 -17.84 0.40
C PHE A 234 24.36 -18.41 1.83
N PHE A 235 23.33 -17.98 2.58
CA PHE A 235 23.06 -18.49 3.93
C PHE A 235 22.35 -19.86 3.93
N GLN A 236 22.01 -20.41 2.77
CA GLN A 236 21.30 -21.68 2.60
C GLN A 236 19.95 -21.71 3.32
N VAL A 237 19.21 -20.60 3.27
CA VAL A 237 17.88 -20.46 3.87
C VAL A 237 16.85 -20.13 2.79
N PRO A 238 15.55 -20.42 3.02
CA PRO A 238 14.48 -20.09 2.09
C PRO A 238 14.29 -18.58 1.88
N ALA A 239 14.49 -17.78 2.94
CA ALA A 239 14.35 -16.33 2.90
C ALA A 239 15.23 -15.66 3.97
N LEU A 240 15.56 -14.37 3.78
CA LEU A 240 16.43 -13.63 4.72
C LEU A 240 15.82 -13.50 6.12
N ARG A 241 14.52 -13.64 6.28
CA ARG A 241 13.86 -13.75 7.59
C ARG A 241 14.45 -14.86 8.47
N ASP A 242 14.96 -15.93 7.87
CA ASP A 242 15.47 -17.11 8.58
C ASP A 242 16.92 -16.95 9.04
N VAL A 243 17.56 -15.84 8.70
CA VAL A 243 18.93 -15.52 9.10
C VAL A 243 18.93 -14.76 10.42
N ALA A 244 19.41 -15.38 11.49
CA ALA A 244 19.63 -14.67 12.76
C ALA A 244 20.77 -13.64 12.60
N LEU A 245 20.68 -12.53 13.34
CA LEU A 245 21.66 -11.44 13.25
C LEU A 245 23.08 -11.93 13.59
N GLU A 246 23.23 -12.79 14.60
CA GLU A 246 24.51 -13.37 15.00
C GLU A 246 25.13 -14.21 13.88
N LEU A 247 24.33 -14.99 13.15
CA LEU A 247 24.79 -15.77 12.00
C LEU A 247 25.23 -14.84 10.86
N PHE A 248 24.45 -13.78 10.61
CA PHE A 248 24.80 -12.77 9.63
C PHE A 248 26.15 -12.11 9.95
N GLU A 249 26.36 -11.67 11.19
CA GLU A 249 27.61 -11.04 11.62
C GLU A 249 28.83 -11.96 11.44
N GLN A 250 28.67 -13.26 11.72
CA GLN A 250 29.73 -14.26 11.58
C GLN A 250 30.12 -14.56 10.12
N LEU A 251 29.13 -14.66 9.22
CA LEU A 251 29.36 -15.20 7.88
C LEU A 251 29.30 -14.15 6.76
N SER A 252 28.74 -12.98 7.01
CA SER A 252 28.45 -11.98 5.96
C SER A 252 29.69 -11.43 5.24
N SER A 253 30.90 -11.61 5.80
CA SER A 253 32.16 -11.26 5.12
C SER A 253 32.41 -12.07 3.84
N GLY A 254 31.72 -13.19 3.65
CA GLY A 254 31.74 -14.00 2.42
C GLY A 254 30.86 -13.45 1.29
N LEU A 255 30.00 -12.49 1.57
CA LEU A 255 29.19 -11.79 0.56
C LEU A 255 29.96 -10.60 -0.03
N ASP A 256 29.64 -10.23 -1.28
CA ASP A 256 30.03 -8.93 -1.79
C ASP A 256 29.40 -7.80 -0.98
N GLU A 257 30.02 -6.62 -1.01
CA GLU A 257 29.63 -5.49 -0.17
C GLU A 257 28.16 -5.07 -0.40
N THR A 258 27.72 -5.06 -1.64
CA THR A 258 26.33 -4.65 -1.99
C THR A 258 25.32 -5.65 -1.42
N THR A 259 25.48 -6.93 -1.72
CA THR A 259 24.60 -8.00 -1.24
C THR A 259 24.60 -8.06 0.30
N ARG A 260 25.75 -7.87 0.94
CA ARG A 260 25.87 -7.80 2.40
C ARG A 260 25.03 -6.68 2.99
N ARG A 261 25.11 -5.47 2.44
CA ARG A 261 24.30 -4.32 2.90
C ARG A 261 22.80 -4.56 2.72
N ARG A 262 22.37 -5.13 1.57
CA ARG A 262 20.95 -5.48 1.36
C ARG A 262 20.45 -6.48 2.39
N ALA A 263 21.22 -7.54 2.63
CA ALA A 263 20.87 -8.55 3.63
C ALA A 263 20.79 -7.96 5.05
N ARG A 264 21.76 -7.10 5.43
CA ARG A 264 21.73 -6.40 6.72
C ARG A 264 20.44 -5.62 6.91
N HIS A 265 20.03 -4.85 5.90
CA HIS A 265 18.78 -4.10 5.99
C HIS A 265 17.60 -5.03 6.30
N VAL A 266 17.39 -6.08 5.49
CA VAL A 266 16.23 -6.97 5.64
C VAL A 266 16.20 -7.66 7.01
N ILE A 267 17.35 -8.19 7.45
CA ILE A 267 17.48 -8.89 8.73
C ILE A 267 17.15 -7.95 9.89
N THR A 268 17.77 -6.76 9.90
CA THR A 268 17.56 -5.80 11.00
C THR A 268 16.21 -5.09 10.91
N GLU A 269 15.63 -4.93 9.71
CA GLU A 269 14.31 -4.31 9.54
C GLU A 269 13.20 -5.21 10.06
N ASN A 270 13.31 -6.53 9.91
CA ASN A 270 12.37 -7.47 10.52
C ASN A 270 12.30 -7.30 12.04
N GLU A 271 13.44 -7.19 12.69
CA GLU A 271 13.51 -6.96 14.13
C GLU A 271 12.94 -5.60 14.53
N ARG A 272 13.34 -4.52 13.83
CA ARG A 272 12.79 -3.18 14.03
C ARG A 272 11.28 -3.16 13.90
N THR A 273 10.72 -3.90 12.93
CA THR A 273 9.26 -3.96 12.71
C THR A 273 8.52 -4.60 13.88
N LEU A 274 9.04 -5.70 14.41
CA LEU A 274 8.45 -6.35 15.59
C LEU A 274 8.54 -5.45 16.82
N GLN A 275 9.69 -4.83 17.07
CA GLN A 275 9.89 -3.89 18.19
C GLN A 275 8.98 -2.66 18.04
N ALA A 276 8.79 -2.14 16.83
CA ALA A 276 7.89 -1.01 16.55
C ALA A 276 6.43 -1.37 16.85
N ALA A 277 5.99 -2.56 16.46
CA ALA A 277 4.64 -3.04 16.77
C ALA A 277 4.41 -3.20 18.27
N GLU A 278 5.42 -3.63 19.03
CA GLU A 278 5.35 -3.72 20.49
C GLU A 278 5.34 -2.34 21.15
N ALA A 279 6.26 -1.45 20.74
CA ALA A 279 6.32 -0.07 21.25
C ALA A 279 4.99 0.66 21.02
N MET A 280 4.44 0.55 19.81
CA MET A 280 3.16 1.14 19.46
C MET A 280 2.01 0.57 20.30
N GLY A 281 1.98 -0.76 20.50
CA GLY A 281 0.98 -1.43 21.34
C GLY A 281 1.04 -1.04 22.82
N ARG A 282 2.20 -0.57 23.31
CA ARG A 282 2.38 -0.02 24.67
C ARG A 282 2.20 1.50 24.76
N GLY A 283 1.93 2.18 23.63
CA GLY A 283 1.85 3.64 23.57
C GLY A 283 3.20 4.36 23.67
N GLU A 284 4.31 3.67 23.43
CA GLU A 284 5.69 4.21 23.51
C GLU A 284 6.07 4.91 22.20
N VAL A 285 5.41 6.05 21.90
CA VAL A 285 5.51 6.74 20.61
C VAL A 285 6.93 7.18 20.30
N SER A 286 7.70 7.63 21.31
CA SER A 286 9.09 8.02 21.10
C SER A 286 9.98 6.84 20.69
N ALA A 287 9.75 5.64 21.24
CA ALA A 287 10.47 4.44 20.82
C ALA A 287 10.12 4.04 19.38
N LEU A 288 8.83 4.11 19.00
CA LEU A 288 8.41 3.92 17.62
C LEU A 288 9.12 4.89 16.68
N GLY A 289 9.19 6.18 17.04
CA GLY A 289 9.86 7.22 16.25
C GLY A 289 11.35 6.93 16.03
N VAL A 290 12.07 6.50 17.06
CA VAL A 290 13.49 6.10 16.95
C VAL A 290 13.66 4.95 15.96
N LEU A 291 12.82 3.91 16.04
CA LEU A 291 12.87 2.77 15.13
C LEU A 291 12.57 3.17 13.68
N MET A 292 11.62 4.09 13.46
CA MET A 292 11.34 4.66 12.13
C MET A 292 12.54 5.42 11.57
N ASN A 293 13.23 6.23 12.38
CA ASN A 293 14.41 6.96 11.96
C ASN A 293 15.56 6.01 11.58
N GLN A 294 15.82 4.99 12.40
CA GLN A 294 16.80 3.93 12.10
C GLN A 294 16.48 3.16 10.82
N SER A 295 15.19 2.90 10.57
CA SER A 295 14.73 2.29 9.32
C SER A 295 15.04 3.18 8.12
N HIS A 296 14.83 4.51 8.22
CA HIS A 296 15.18 5.43 7.15
C HIS A 296 16.69 5.43 6.84
N GLU A 297 17.53 5.47 7.87
CA GLU A 297 18.98 5.39 7.72
C GLU A 297 19.40 4.10 7.00
N SER A 298 18.85 2.96 7.40
CA SER A 298 19.13 1.67 6.77
C SER A 298 18.64 1.61 5.31
N LEU A 299 17.47 2.18 5.00
CA LEU A 299 16.95 2.29 3.63
C LEU A 299 17.79 3.20 2.75
N ARG A 300 18.35 4.28 3.32
CA ARG A 300 19.24 5.19 2.63
C ARG A 300 20.63 4.58 2.40
N ASP A 301 21.25 4.03 3.45
CA ASP A 301 22.66 3.69 3.47
C ASP A 301 22.94 2.22 3.15
N ASP A 302 22.12 1.28 3.67
CA ASP A 302 22.28 -0.15 3.42
C ASP A 302 21.50 -0.61 2.19
N TYR A 303 20.22 -0.20 2.06
CA TYR A 303 19.37 -0.68 0.97
C TYR A 303 19.44 0.19 -0.29
N GLU A 304 19.82 1.45 -0.16
CA GLU A 304 20.00 2.44 -1.22
C GLU A 304 18.75 2.59 -2.10
N VAL A 305 17.61 2.76 -1.45
CA VAL A 305 16.32 3.02 -2.11
C VAL A 305 15.76 4.41 -1.81
N SER A 306 16.47 5.20 -1.00
CA SER A 306 16.10 6.60 -0.79
C SER A 306 16.59 7.48 -1.95
N SER A 307 16.21 8.75 -1.91
CA SER A 307 16.62 9.77 -2.87
C SER A 307 16.85 11.10 -2.16
N ASP A 308 17.53 12.05 -2.82
CA ASP A 308 17.78 13.38 -2.24
C ASP A 308 16.46 14.07 -1.82
N ALA A 309 15.40 13.91 -2.62
CA ALA A 309 14.08 14.46 -2.29
C ALA A 309 13.45 13.77 -1.07
N LEU A 310 13.56 12.44 -0.97
CA LEU A 310 13.08 11.70 0.20
C LEU A 310 13.90 12.04 1.45
N ASN A 311 15.22 12.13 1.34
CA ASN A 311 16.06 12.53 2.46
C ASN A 311 15.72 13.95 2.93
N ALA A 312 15.55 14.89 1.99
CA ALA A 312 15.22 16.28 2.32
C ALA A 312 13.86 16.42 3.03
N ILE A 313 12.83 15.64 2.63
CA ILE A 313 11.52 15.72 3.26
C ILE A 313 11.52 15.04 4.63
N VAL A 314 12.22 13.92 4.79
CA VAL A 314 12.39 13.23 6.08
C VAL A 314 13.15 14.11 7.07
N GLU A 315 14.28 14.70 6.68
CA GLU A 315 15.02 15.65 7.51
C GLU A 315 14.18 16.88 7.91
N SER A 316 13.36 17.38 6.97
CA SER A 316 12.47 18.50 7.26
C SER A 316 11.36 18.13 8.24
N ALA A 317 10.86 16.91 8.18
CA ALA A 317 9.89 16.37 9.13
C ALA A 317 10.52 16.15 10.52
N GLN A 318 11.66 15.49 10.59
CA GLN A 318 12.38 15.19 11.84
C GLN A 318 12.85 16.45 12.58
N ALA A 319 13.06 17.56 11.87
CA ALA A 319 13.43 18.83 12.48
C ALA A 319 12.28 19.52 13.23
N HIS A 320 11.03 19.09 13.05
CA HIS A 320 9.86 19.65 13.74
C HIS A 320 9.69 19.03 15.13
N ALA A 321 9.48 19.87 16.14
CA ALA A 321 9.43 19.44 17.55
C ALA A 321 8.33 18.39 17.83
N ALA A 322 7.21 18.42 17.11
CA ALA A 322 6.12 17.47 17.25
C ALA A 322 6.36 16.15 16.49
N CYS A 323 7.48 15.99 15.78
CA CYS A 323 7.78 14.77 15.04
C CYS A 323 8.46 13.75 15.94
N HIS A 324 7.84 12.60 16.17
CA HIS A 324 8.46 11.50 16.88
C HIS A 324 9.42 10.71 15.99
N GLY A 325 9.09 10.55 14.71
CA GLY A 325 9.93 9.90 13.72
C GLY A 325 9.37 10.00 12.30
N ALA A 326 10.25 9.94 11.33
CA ALA A 326 9.90 9.98 9.92
C ALA A 326 10.84 9.12 9.06
N ARG A 327 10.31 8.52 8.01
CA ARG A 327 11.05 7.66 7.07
C ARG A 327 10.41 7.65 5.67
N MET A 328 11.19 7.28 4.67
CA MET A 328 10.59 6.97 3.36
C MET A 328 9.65 5.76 3.46
N THR A 329 8.64 5.68 2.63
CA THR A 329 7.67 4.57 2.58
C THR A 329 7.39 4.13 1.14
N GLY A 330 7.10 2.83 0.96
CA GLY A 330 6.90 2.21 -0.34
C GLY A 330 8.22 1.75 -0.99
N ALA A 331 8.22 1.56 -2.31
CA ALA A 331 9.39 1.07 -3.05
C ALA A 331 10.62 2.00 -3.00
N GLY A 332 10.43 3.26 -2.68
CA GLY A 332 11.51 4.25 -2.67
C GLY A 332 11.79 4.85 -4.04
N PHE A 333 13.02 5.32 -4.26
CA PHE A 333 13.50 6.00 -5.48
C PHE A 333 12.77 7.32 -5.80
N GLY A 334 11.88 7.79 -4.95
CA GLY A 334 10.96 8.92 -5.02
C GLY A 334 9.68 8.59 -4.28
N GLY A 335 8.59 9.33 -4.53
CA GLY A 335 7.30 9.08 -3.89
C GLY A 335 7.20 9.68 -2.50
N CYS A 336 6.81 8.88 -1.50
CA CYS A 336 6.41 9.39 -0.20
C CYS A 336 7.36 9.05 0.95
N ALA A 337 7.32 9.89 1.98
CA ALA A 337 7.73 9.56 3.34
C ALA A 337 6.49 9.48 4.25
N VAL A 338 6.64 8.86 5.41
CA VAL A 338 5.64 8.80 6.48
C VAL A 338 6.24 9.35 7.76
N ALA A 339 5.46 10.14 8.48
CA ALA A 339 5.82 10.67 9.80
C ALA A 339 4.76 10.34 10.83
N VAL A 340 5.20 10.13 12.07
CA VAL A 340 4.36 10.00 13.27
C VAL A 340 4.58 11.24 14.12
N ILE A 341 3.49 11.97 14.41
CA ILE A 341 3.54 13.29 15.04
C ILE A 341 2.50 13.43 16.14
N ASP A 342 2.63 14.45 16.98
CA ASP A 342 1.55 14.89 17.87
C ASP A 342 0.36 15.42 17.04
N ALA A 343 -0.83 14.85 17.22
CA ALA A 343 -2.01 15.15 16.41
C ALA A 343 -2.44 16.62 16.50
N GLU A 344 -2.29 17.25 17.68
CA GLU A 344 -2.64 18.67 17.91
C GLU A 344 -1.76 19.64 17.11
N SER A 345 -0.56 19.21 16.73
CA SER A 345 0.41 20.00 15.97
C SER A 345 0.33 19.77 14.45
N ALA A 346 -0.64 18.99 13.95
CA ALA A 346 -0.68 18.54 12.55
C ALA A 346 -0.64 19.70 11.54
N ASP A 347 -1.43 20.75 11.76
CA ASP A 347 -1.48 21.91 10.85
C ASP A 347 -0.16 22.69 10.81
N ASP A 348 0.50 22.85 11.95
CA ASP A 348 1.80 23.53 12.03
C ASP A 348 2.90 22.66 11.41
N PHE A 349 2.90 21.38 11.71
CA PHE A 349 3.80 20.42 11.09
C PHE A 349 3.71 20.43 9.56
N VAL A 350 2.50 20.39 9.00
CA VAL A 350 2.27 20.42 7.55
C VAL A 350 2.85 21.69 6.93
N ARG A 351 2.59 22.87 7.52
CA ARG A 351 3.09 24.15 7.01
C ARG A 351 4.61 24.24 7.09
N SER A 352 5.16 23.96 8.26
CA SER A 352 6.61 24.09 8.54
C SER A 352 7.43 23.12 7.69
N THR A 353 7.04 21.85 7.65
CA THR A 353 7.73 20.81 6.87
C THR A 353 7.65 21.10 5.37
N SER A 354 6.48 21.51 4.87
CA SER A 354 6.32 21.87 3.45
C SER A 354 7.20 23.04 3.06
N THR A 355 7.25 24.08 3.88
CA THR A 355 8.10 25.27 3.63
C THR A 355 9.59 24.92 3.67
N ALA A 356 10.02 24.10 4.65
CA ALA A 356 11.39 23.67 4.76
C ALA A 356 11.83 22.81 3.58
N TYR A 357 10.98 21.88 3.14
CA TYR A 357 11.23 21.03 1.99
C TYR A 357 11.31 21.85 0.69
N GLU A 358 10.34 22.73 0.44
CA GLU A 358 10.30 23.59 -0.76
C GLU A 358 11.55 24.48 -0.82
N LYS A 359 12.00 25.02 0.31
CA LYS A 359 13.25 25.80 0.39
C LYS A 359 14.49 24.98 0.03
N LYS A 360 14.53 23.69 0.43
CA LYS A 360 15.67 22.80 0.17
C LYS A 360 15.72 22.30 -1.28
N THR A 361 14.55 22.04 -1.89
CA THR A 361 14.46 21.29 -3.14
C THR A 361 13.90 22.08 -4.32
N GLY A 362 13.21 23.17 -4.07
CA GLY A 362 12.43 23.91 -5.07
C GLY A 362 11.11 23.24 -5.46
N HIS A 363 10.78 22.08 -4.86
CA HIS A 363 9.54 21.34 -5.14
C HIS A 363 8.55 21.53 -4.00
N ARG A 364 7.28 21.72 -4.33
CA ARG A 364 6.20 21.77 -3.35
C ARG A 364 5.70 20.35 -3.06
N PRO A 365 5.74 19.88 -1.81
CA PRO A 365 5.25 18.55 -1.46
C PRO A 365 3.70 18.55 -1.42
N ALA A 366 3.08 17.38 -1.63
CA ALA A 366 1.71 17.16 -1.22
C ALA A 366 1.70 16.40 0.12
N VAL A 367 0.94 16.91 1.09
CA VAL A 367 0.94 16.37 2.45
C VAL A 367 -0.46 15.93 2.84
N TYR A 368 -0.58 14.74 3.41
CA TYR A 368 -1.84 14.14 3.80
C TYR A 368 -1.77 13.70 5.26
N VAL A 369 -2.59 14.30 6.11
CA VAL A 369 -2.85 13.79 7.46
C VAL A 369 -3.85 12.65 7.30
N CYS A 370 -3.44 11.43 7.62
CA CYS A 370 -4.19 10.21 7.38
C CYS A 370 -4.78 9.63 8.66
N ARG A 371 -5.93 8.97 8.51
CA ARG A 371 -6.56 8.19 9.57
C ARG A 371 -6.58 6.72 9.17
N ALA A 372 -6.31 5.83 10.13
CA ALA A 372 -6.47 4.42 9.90
C ALA A 372 -7.95 4.06 9.75
N THR A 373 -8.26 3.28 8.72
CA THR A 373 -9.63 2.91 8.35
C THR A 373 -9.77 1.39 8.17
N ASP A 374 -11.02 0.94 8.08
CA ASP A 374 -11.30 -0.44 7.72
C ASP A 374 -10.90 -0.74 6.27
N GLY A 375 -10.59 -2.01 5.99
CA GLY A 375 -10.27 -2.54 4.67
C GLY A 375 -11.45 -2.48 3.70
N ALA A 376 -11.34 -3.23 2.60
CA ALA A 376 -12.33 -3.25 1.54
C ALA A 376 -13.70 -3.73 2.03
N GLY A 377 -14.73 -2.93 1.82
CA GLY A 377 -16.09 -3.20 2.29
C GLY A 377 -17.19 -2.68 1.37
N ILE A 378 -18.42 -3.12 1.64
CA ILE A 378 -19.64 -2.51 1.09
C ILE A 378 -19.98 -1.33 2.01
N VAL A 379 -20.41 -0.23 1.44
CA VAL A 379 -20.81 0.96 2.20
C VAL A 379 -22.29 0.88 2.51
N ASP A 380 -22.59 0.80 3.80
CA ASP A 380 -23.96 0.77 4.31
C ASP A 380 -24.53 2.19 4.52
N GLY A 381 -25.86 2.31 4.53
CA GLY A 381 -26.54 3.53 4.99
C GLY A 381 -26.71 4.65 3.97
N ILE A 382 -26.41 4.41 2.69
CA ILE A 382 -26.86 5.31 1.64
C ILE A 382 -28.28 4.88 1.30
N GLY A 383 -29.28 5.74 1.52
CA GLY A 383 -30.68 5.48 1.13
C GLY A 383 -30.78 5.36 -0.39
N LEU A 384 -30.45 4.18 -0.92
CA LEU A 384 -30.48 3.80 -2.33
C LEU A 384 -31.85 3.29 -2.73
#